data_50c85ae4f2899eea4da4a6ed0313ef8c
#
_entry.id   50c85ae4f2899eea4da4a6ed0313ef8c
#
_cell.length_a   1.000
_cell.length_b   1.000
_cell.length_c   1.000
_cell.angle_alpha   90.00
_cell.angle_beta   90.00
_cell.angle_gamma   90.00
#
_symmetry.space_group_name_H-M   'P 1'
#
loop_
_entity.id
_entity.type
_entity.pdbx_description
1 polymer ?
#
loop_
_entity_poly.entity_id
_entity_poly.type
_entity_poly.pdbx_seq_one_letter_code
_entity_poly.pdbx_strand_id
1 'polypeptide(L)'
;MAEHWNELNLPGPVLLANRDNDPVVQEWNTAIKEGEMPTPAQERALDKSTRGAIKTAQLAGAIFNHKDDKKGHHDIFRYWWWAHVGTPFTFPDTSNNRFQSYCDAAVALILYLDVFIDFLDHLRINKQNSQFNHMEKNLWDALHCISTTTELAVLAIYAEAVSYPYMKAIRAAKDKEQNMLDLGPFHHHVYDHMQKIINNPDILIRKDSSYLTATLDGNEWQNAAVVRKIWDLVPTLPHFSDLLVTFFKGAADTWKRFTSEFAPGGLIDEATAEEKDIAWMPATNDENEGALGSFRQLMRRQPQLTLLNQNALAMFYRNNTQAFMAAKFTEAEDYQYLHRLARECQKEEKERMKEITEFRDKRQAEKIARKEKRERTARENVERLANLDLILDKEKIPELKGQPLKDQLKLFKEAGAPNLVGGRLPTLVNDIRQALLDAIDLHLAGDWLGDSKEESDISDAEVDSDDDWEYTE
;
A
#
# COMPACT_ATOMS: atom_id res chain seq x y z
N MET A 1 -11.08 5.72 -11.44
CA MET A 1 -12.36 5.00 -11.20
C MET A 1 -13.18 5.64 -10.08
N ALA A 2 -12.63 5.87 -8.88
CA ALA A 2 -13.42 6.45 -7.78
C ALA A 2 -14.08 7.81 -8.13
N GLU A 3 -13.34 8.71 -8.75
CA GLU A 3 -13.87 10.01 -9.22
C GLU A 3 -14.98 9.83 -10.26
N HIS A 4 -14.81 8.87 -11.17
CA HIS A 4 -15.77 8.62 -12.23
C HIS A 4 -17.13 8.12 -11.72
N TRP A 5 -17.16 7.30 -10.68
CA TRP A 5 -18.42 6.92 -10.03
C TRP A 5 -19.18 8.15 -9.49
N ASN A 6 -18.42 9.11 -8.94
CA ASN A 6 -19.01 10.35 -8.44
C ASN A 6 -19.51 11.25 -9.58
N GLU A 7 -18.76 11.37 -10.69
CA GLU A 7 -19.14 12.13 -11.89
C GLU A 7 -20.43 11.60 -12.53
N LEU A 8 -20.61 10.28 -12.55
CA LEU A 8 -21.81 9.64 -13.08
C LEU A 8 -22.99 9.68 -12.10
N ASN A 9 -22.79 10.18 -10.88
CA ASN A 9 -23.78 10.13 -9.81
C ASN A 9 -24.36 8.73 -9.56
N LEU A 10 -23.49 7.72 -9.62
CA LEU A 10 -23.84 6.32 -9.46
C LEU A 10 -23.33 5.77 -8.13
N PRO A 11 -23.99 4.76 -7.55
CA PRO A 11 -23.44 4.06 -6.40
C PRO A 11 -22.15 3.34 -6.83
N GLY A 12 -21.02 3.84 -6.34
CA GLY A 12 -19.73 3.21 -6.53
C GLY A 12 -19.60 1.89 -5.74
N PRO A 13 -18.40 1.31 -5.67
CA PRO A 13 -18.14 0.15 -4.83
C PRO A 13 -18.59 0.35 -3.38
N VAL A 14 -19.02 -0.73 -2.73
CA VAL A 14 -19.40 -0.69 -1.31
C VAL A 14 -18.21 -0.22 -0.47
N LEU A 15 -18.50 0.56 0.57
CA LEU A 15 -17.50 0.97 1.54
C LEU A 15 -17.13 -0.20 2.43
N LEU A 16 -15.83 -0.40 2.63
CA LEU A 16 -15.25 -1.48 3.42
C LEU A 16 -14.63 -0.86 4.67
N ALA A 17 -15.29 -1.06 5.80
CA ALA A 17 -14.93 -0.44 7.06
C ALA A 17 -13.81 -1.19 7.80
N ASN A 18 -13.12 -0.49 8.70
CA ASN A 18 -12.40 -1.15 9.79
C ASN A 18 -13.39 -1.60 10.88
N ARG A 19 -12.91 -2.35 11.88
CA ARG A 19 -13.76 -2.90 12.94
C ARG A 19 -14.58 -1.83 13.68
N ASP A 20 -13.99 -0.68 13.93
CA ASP A 20 -14.59 0.38 14.74
C ASP A 20 -15.68 1.15 13.97
N ASN A 21 -15.51 1.25 12.65
CA ASN A 21 -16.44 1.95 11.77
C ASN A 21 -17.51 1.01 11.16
N ASP A 22 -17.38 -0.30 11.35
CA ASP A 22 -18.22 -1.30 10.67
C ASP A 22 -19.73 -1.09 10.88
N PRO A 23 -20.28 -0.86 12.08
CA PRO A 23 -21.72 -0.65 12.27
C PRO A 23 -22.24 0.56 11.48
N VAL A 24 -21.49 1.67 11.50
CA VAL A 24 -21.89 2.91 10.82
C VAL A 24 -21.85 2.77 9.30
N VAL A 25 -20.82 2.06 8.76
CA VAL A 25 -20.70 1.83 7.32
C VAL A 25 -21.72 0.80 6.82
N GLN A 26 -22.03 -0.23 7.59
CA GLN A 26 -23.09 -1.19 7.25
C GLN A 26 -24.46 -0.49 7.19
N GLU A 27 -24.77 0.38 8.13
CA GLU A 27 -25.97 1.20 8.07
C GLU A 27 -25.99 2.06 6.79
N TRP A 28 -24.90 2.73 6.47
CA TRP A 28 -24.76 3.53 5.25
C TRP A 28 -24.88 2.70 3.97
N ASN A 29 -24.22 1.55 3.88
CA ASN A 29 -24.28 0.66 2.72
C ASN A 29 -25.70 0.08 2.49
N THR A 30 -26.49 -0.10 3.55
CA THR A 30 -27.85 -0.66 3.44
C THR A 30 -28.92 0.40 3.26
N ALA A 31 -28.70 1.61 3.74
CA ALA A 31 -29.66 2.72 3.79
C ALA A 31 -29.16 3.96 3.05
N ILE A 32 -28.59 3.78 1.82
CA ILE A 32 -28.32 4.93 0.94
C ILE A 32 -29.67 5.53 0.58
N LYS A 33 -30.11 6.48 1.40
CA LYS A 33 -31.33 7.27 1.15
C LYS A 33 -30.88 8.46 0.30
N GLU A 34 -31.38 8.51 -0.92
CA GLU A 34 -31.17 9.66 -1.78
C GLU A 34 -31.62 10.92 -1.05
N GLY A 35 -30.70 11.87 -0.83
CA GLY A 35 -30.96 13.20 -0.29
C GLY A 35 -30.79 13.38 1.20
N GLU A 36 -30.42 12.39 1.99
CA GLU A 36 -30.03 12.57 3.39
C GLU A 36 -28.56 12.97 3.50
N MET A 37 -28.28 14.04 4.25
CA MET A 37 -26.90 14.43 4.58
C MET A 37 -26.35 13.47 5.64
N PRO A 38 -25.09 13.01 5.48
CA PRO A 38 -24.47 12.13 6.46
C PRO A 38 -24.33 12.83 7.82
N THR A 39 -24.52 12.09 8.90
CA THR A 39 -24.22 12.59 10.24
C THR A 39 -22.70 12.76 10.41
N PRO A 40 -22.23 13.59 11.38
CA PRO A 40 -20.79 13.75 11.62
C PRO A 40 -20.04 12.45 11.94
N ALA A 41 -20.71 11.45 12.50
CA ALA A 41 -20.15 10.11 12.72
C ALA A 41 -20.02 9.33 11.41
N GLN A 42 -21.01 9.42 10.53
CA GLN A 42 -20.97 8.81 9.19
C GLN A 42 -19.91 9.48 8.32
N GLU A 43 -19.79 10.80 8.31
CA GLU A 43 -18.73 11.50 7.58
C GLU A 43 -17.34 11.01 7.99
N ARG A 44 -17.07 10.91 9.28
CA ARG A 44 -15.78 10.38 9.78
C ARG A 44 -15.55 8.92 9.40
N ALA A 45 -16.60 8.10 9.44
CA ALA A 45 -16.51 6.70 9.03
C ALA A 45 -16.29 6.56 7.52
N LEU A 46 -16.92 7.40 6.71
CA LEU A 46 -16.76 7.47 5.25
C LEU A 46 -15.33 7.90 4.88
N ASP A 47 -14.80 8.92 5.51
CA ASP A 47 -13.44 9.43 5.27
C ASP A 47 -12.35 8.38 5.57
N LYS A 48 -12.56 7.57 6.61
CA LYS A 48 -11.62 6.53 7.03
C LYS A 48 -11.82 5.19 6.32
N SER A 49 -12.94 5.00 5.62
CA SER A 49 -13.26 3.76 4.94
C SER A 49 -12.78 3.80 3.50
N THR A 50 -12.28 2.68 3.04
CA THR A 50 -11.81 2.52 1.65
C THR A 50 -12.76 1.60 0.89
N ARG A 51 -12.72 1.63 -0.45
CA ARG A 51 -13.58 0.84 -1.34
C ARG A 51 -12.86 0.47 -2.63
N GLY A 52 -13.49 -0.39 -3.42
CA GLY A 52 -13.07 -0.72 -4.78
C GLY A 52 -12.10 -1.90 -4.89
N ALA A 53 -11.63 -2.15 -6.10
CA ALA A 53 -10.86 -3.34 -6.48
C ALA A 53 -9.60 -3.55 -5.64
N ILE A 54 -8.84 -2.49 -5.39
CA ILE A 54 -7.57 -2.57 -4.65
C ILE A 54 -7.80 -3.01 -3.20
N LYS A 55 -8.78 -2.39 -2.52
CA LYS A 55 -9.11 -2.78 -1.13
C LYS A 55 -9.66 -4.20 -1.07
N THR A 56 -10.48 -4.59 -2.03
CA THR A 56 -11.00 -5.97 -2.13
C THR A 56 -9.87 -6.97 -2.31
N ALA A 57 -8.91 -6.69 -3.20
CA ALA A 57 -7.73 -7.53 -3.40
C ALA A 57 -6.87 -7.65 -2.13
N GLN A 58 -6.68 -6.55 -1.37
CA GLN A 58 -5.97 -6.55 -0.09
C GLN A 58 -6.69 -7.43 0.95
N LEU A 59 -8.01 -7.30 1.08
CA LEU A 59 -8.80 -8.12 2.00
C LEU A 59 -8.75 -9.60 1.62
N ALA A 60 -8.88 -9.91 0.33
CA ALA A 60 -8.78 -11.28 -0.17
C ALA A 60 -7.41 -11.90 0.15
N GLY A 61 -6.32 -11.17 -0.07
CA GLY A 61 -4.98 -11.62 0.29
C GLY A 61 -4.81 -11.83 1.80
N ALA A 62 -5.37 -10.93 2.62
CA ALA A 62 -5.35 -11.07 4.08
C ALA A 62 -6.14 -12.27 4.59
N ILE A 63 -7.20 -12.69 3.88
CA ILE A 63 -8.03 -13.86 4.25
C ILE A 63 -7.43 -15.15 3.69
N PHE A 64 -7.08 -15.18 2.40
CA PHE A 64 -6.74 -16.43 1.69
C PHE A 64 -5.25 -16.77 1.70
N ASN A 65 -4.36 -15.77 1.91
CA ASN A 65 -2.91 -16.00 1.88
C ASN A 65 -2.19 -15.70 3.20
N HIS A 66 -2.89 -15.23 4.24
CA HIS A 66 -2.25 -14.98 5.53
C HIS A 66 -2.05 -16.27 6.31
N LYS A 67 -0.80 -16.56 6.66
CA LYS A 67 -0.38 -17.82 7.33
C LYS A 67 -0.53 -17.83 8.84
N ASP A 68 -0.96 -16.72 9.45
CA ASP A 68 -1.22 -16.65 10.87
C ASP A 68 -2.61 -17.24 11.18
N ASP A 69 -2.66 -18.30 11.95
CA ASP A 69 -3.88 -19.03 12.34
C ASP A 69 -4.95 -18.14 12.98
N LYS A 70 -4.55 -16.98 13.54
CA LYS A 70 -5.48 -16.03 14.17
C LYS A 70 -6.10 -15.03 13.21
N LYS A 71 -5.49 -14.83 12.03
CA LYS A 71 -5.85 -13.72 11.13
C LYS A 71 -6.28 -14.17 9.73
N GLY A 72 -5.92 -15.35 9.28
CA GLY A 72 -6.19 -15.82 7.93
C GLY A 72 -6.67 -17.27 7.88
N HIS A 73 -7.12 -17.68 6.71
CA HIS A 73 -7.63 -19.03 6.44
C HIS A 73 -6.79 -19.79 5.41
N HIS A 74 -5.49 -19.45 5.30
CA HIS A 74 -4.61 -19.98 4.25
C HIS A 74 -4.65 -21.50 4.11
N ASP A 75 -4.50 -22.24 5.20
CA ASP A 75 -4.46 -23.70 5.14
C ASP A 75 -5.85 -24.31 4.85
N ILE A 76 -6.90 -23.82 5.51
CA ILE A 76 -8.28 -24.24 5.26
C ILE A 76 -8.65 -23.97 3.80
N PHE A 77 -8.31 -22.76 3.28
CA PHE A 77 -8.54 -22.39 1.91
C PHE A 77 -7.86 -23.34 0.93
N ARG A 78 -6.57 -23.66 1.11
CA ARG A 78 -5.82 -24.55 0.21
C ARG A 78 -6.42 -25.95 0.16
N TYR A 79 -6.79 -26.54 1.31
CA TYR A 79 -7.41 -27.85 1.37
C TYR A 79 -8.80 -27.86 0.74
N TRP A 80 -9.61 -26.86 1.06
CA TRP A 80 -10.96 -26.73 0.50
C TRP A 80 -10.89 -26.54 -1.02
N TRP A 81 -9.98 -25.68 -1.50
CA TRP A 81 -9.76 -25.45 -2.91
C TRP A 81 -9.37 -26.71 -3.65
N TRP A 82 -8.41 -27.46 -3.12
CA TRP A 82 -8.01 -28.73 -3.72
C TRP A 82 -9.18 -29.71 -3.83
N ALA A 83 -10.02 -29.81 -2.81
CA ALA A 83 -11.16 -30.70 -2.79
C ALA A 83 -12.24 -30.32 -3.80
N HIS A 84 -12.45 -29.03 -4.10
CA HIS A 84 -13.55 -28.54 -4.93
C HIS A 84 -13.13 -28.20 -6.36
N VAL A 85 -11.90 -27.74 -6.58
CA VAL A 85 -11.37 -27.33 -7.90
C VAL A 85 -10.45 -28.38 -8.51
N GLY A 86 -9.84 -29.23 -7.68
CA GLY A 86 -9.00 -30.34 -8.11
C GLY A 86 -7.56 -29.97 -8.51
N THR A 87 -7.19 -28.69 -8.43
CA THR A 87 -5.86 -28.19 -8.75
C THR A 87 -5.28 -27.36 -7.60
N PRO A 88 -3.96 -27.39 -7.35
CA PRO A 88 -3.37 -26.58 -6.31
C PRO A 88 -3.45 -25.10 -6.71
N PHE A 89 -3.85 -24.26 -5.76
CA PHE A 89 -3.90 -22.81 -5.93
C PHE A 89 -3.42 -22.11 -4.66
N THR A 90 -2.72 -21.02 -4.84
CA THR A 90 -2.34 -20.10 -3.77
C THR A 90 -2.75 -18.70 -4.19
N PHE A 91 -3.53 -18.01 -3.36
CA PHE A 91 -3.93 -16.65 -3.66
C PHE A 91 -2.71 -15.73 -3.75
N PRO A 92 -2.65 -14.77 -4.68
CA PRO A 92 -1.55 -13.82 -4.82
C PRO A 92 -1.23 -13.08 -3.52
N ASP A 93 0.05 -12.79 -3.28
CA ASP A 93 0.48 -12.03 -2.12
C ASP A 93 0.23 -10.53 -2.37
N THR A 94 -0.77 -9.99 -1.69
CA THR A 94 -1.14 -8.57 -1.74
C THR A 94 -0.68 -7.78 -0.51
N SER A 95 0.13 -8.37 0.36
CA SER A 95 0.65 -7.72 1.58
C SER A 95 1.71 -6.65 1.29
N ASN A 96 2.31 -6.68 0.11
CA ASN A 96 3.31 -5.74 -0.36
C ASN A 96 2.83 -5.04 -1.63
N ASN A 97 3.22 -3.79 -1.84
CA ASN A 97 2.96 -3.04 -3.07
C ASN A 97 3.87 -3.51 -4.22
N ARG A 98 3.99 -4.84 -4.41
CA ARG A 98 4.74 -5.39 -5.53
C ARG A 98 4.01 -5.11 -6.84
N PHE A 99 4.78 -4.80 -7.85
CA PHE A 99 4.24 -4.68 -9.20
C PHE A 99 3.44 -5.94 -9.56
N GLN A 100 2.26 -5.77 -10.16
CA GLN A 100 1.30 -6.80 -10.55
C GLN A 100 0.49 -7.49 -9.43
N SER A 101 0.85 -7.41 -8.15
CA SER A 101 0.15 -8.16 -7.09
C SER A 101 -1.37 -7.94 -7.07
N TYR A 102 -1.83 -6.72 -7.30
CA TYR A 102 -3.26 -6.43 -7.40
C TYR A 102 -3.89 -6.88 -8.73
N CYS A 103 -3.12 -6.84 -9.81
CA CYS A 103 -3.55 -7.39 -11.10
C CYS A 103 -3.75 -8.91 -10.98
N ASP A 104 -2.78 -9.62 -10.41
CA ASP A 104 -2.87 -11.07 -10.19
C ASP A 104 -4.05 -11.43 -9.30
N ALA A 105 -4.28 -10.65 -8.24
CA ALA A 105 -5.42 -10.84 -7.35
C ALA A 105 -6.76 -10.58 -8.07
N ALA A 106 -6.86 -9.54 -8.89
CA ALA A 106 -8.05 -9.25 -9.67
C ALA A 106 -8.35 -10.33 -10.71
N VAL A 107 -7.32 -10.83 -11.41
CA VAL A 107 -7.43 -11.97 -12.34
C VAL A 107 -7.96 -13.20 -11.61
N ALA A 108 -7.41 -13.55 -10.45
CA ALA A 108 -7.87 -14.67 -9.65
C ALA A 108 -9.33 -14.51 -9.20
N LEU A 109 -9.67 -13.33 -8.64
CA LEU A 109 -11.01 -13.05 -8.13
C LEU A 109 -12.07 -13.08 -9.23
N ILE A 110 -11.78 -12.56 -10.42
CA ILE A 110 -12.72 -12.61 -11.53
C ILE A 110 -12.85 -14.01 -12.10
N LEU A 111 -11.74 -14.72 -12.30
CA LEU A 111 -11.76 -16.06 -12.88
C LEU A 111 -12.55 -17.05 -12.03
N TYR A 112 -12.40 -16.95 -10.72
CA TYR A 112 -12.97 -17.88 -9.75
C TYR A 112 -13.97 -17.21 -8.80
N LEU A 113 -14.69 -16.18 -9.25
CA LEU A 113 -15.57 -15.37 -8.39
C LEU A 113 -16.55 -16.22 -7.59
N ASP A 114 -17.25 -17.12 -8.26
CA ASP A 114 -18.24 -18.02 -7.65
C ASP A 114 -17.59 -18.93 -6.61
N VAL A 115 -16.38 -19.44 -6.89
CA VAL A 115 -15.63 -20.35 -5.99
C VAL A 115 -15.19 -19.63 -4.71
N PHE A 116 -14.78 -18.35 -4.80
CA PHE A 116 -14.43 -17.56 -3.61
C PHE A 116 -15.66 -17.25 -2.76
N ILE A 117 -16.79 -16.98 -3.38
CA ILE A 117 -18.09 -16.79 -2.70
C ILE A 117 -18.48 -18.07 -1.97
N ASP A 118 -18.43 -19.22 -2.63
CA ASP A 118 -18.75 -20.53 -2.06
C ASP A 118 -17.82 -20.86 -0.86
N PHE A 119 -16.52 -20.52 -0.98
CA PHE A 119 -15.60 -20.71 0.12
C PHE A 119 -15.93 -19.83 1.34
N LEU A 120 -16.27 -18.58 1.14
CA LEU A 120 -16.70 -17.70 2.22
C LEU A 120 -17.97 -18.22 2.90
N ASP A 121 -18.93 -18.71 2.13
CA ASP A 121 -20.14 -19.33 2.69
C ASP A 121 -19.82 -20.61 3.48
N HIS A 122 -18.91 -21.45 2.98
CA HIS A 122 -18.39 -22.59 3.69
C HIS A 122 -17.76 -22.20 5.03
N LEU A 123 -16.95 -21.14 5.08
CA LEU A 123 -16.38 -20.61 6.33
C LEU A 123 -17.47 -20.19 7.31
N ARG A 124 -18.49 -19.47 6.82
CA ARG A 124 -19.62 -19.02 7.64
C ARG A 124 -20.37 -20.17 8.27
N ILE A 125 -20.77 -21.17 7.47
CA ILE A 125 -21.58 -22.31 7.94
C ILE A 125 -20.84 -23.14 8.98
N ASN A 126 -19.52 -23.29 8.87
CA ASN A 126 -18.72 -24.09 9.78
C ASN A 126 -18.38 -23.40 11.12
N LYS A 127 -18.77 -22.14 11.31
CA LYS A 127 -18.60 -21.43 12.57
C LYS A 127 -19.76 -21.73 13.53
N GLN A 128 -19.47 -21.74 14.84
CA GLN A 128 -20.47 -22.00 15.88
C GLN A 128 -21.68 -21.06 15.81
N ASN A 129 -21.46 -19.79 15.51
CA ASN A 129 -22.50 -18.76 15.40
C ASN A 129 -23.03 -18.58 13.96
N SER A 130 -22.49 -19.30 13.00
CA SER A 130 -22.82 -19.19 11.56
C SER A 130 -22.80 -17.75 11.02
N GLN A 131 -21.89 -16.92 11.53
CA GLN A 131 -21.74 -15.51 11.13
C GLN A 131 -20.34 -15.20 10.60
N PHE A 132 -20.25 -14.26 9.70
CA PHE A 132 -18.99 -13.69 9.25
C PHE A 132 -18.35 -12.85 10.35
N ASN A 133 -17.01 -12.85 10.41
CA ASN A 133 -16.31 -11.75 11.06
C ASN A 133 -16.34 -10.51 10.15
N HIS A 134 -15.92 -9.34 10.67
CA HIS A 134 -16.00 -8.09 9.90
C HIS A 134 -15.20 -8.12 8.58
N MET A 135 -14.03 -8.75 8.54
CA MET A 135 -13.22 -8.86 7.31
C MET A 135 -13.88 -9.76 6.27
N GLU A 136 -14.38 -10.91 6.71
CA GLU A 136 -15.10 -11.84 5.84
C GLU A 136 -16.39 -11.22 5.30
N LYS A 137 -17.14 -10.47 6.15
CA LYS A 137 -18.34 -9.76 5.74
C LYS A 137 -18.04 -8.69 4.70
N ASN A 138 -17.00 -7.89 4.93
CA ASN A 138 -16.55 -6.89 3.98
C ASN A 138 -16.16 -7.52 2.63
N LEU A 139 -15.42 -8.63 2.65
CA LEU A 139 -15.06 -9.32 1.40
C LEU A 139 -16.29 -9.92 0.72
N TRP A 140 -17.20 -10.52 1.47
CA TRP A 140 -18.46 -11.04 0.97
C TRP A 140 -19.27 -9.94 0.27
N ASP A 141 -19.45 -8.80 0.92
CA ASP A 141 -20.19 -7.67 0.36
C ASP A 141 -19.51 -7.09 -0.89
N ALA A 142 -18.18 -7.02 -0.88
CA ALA A 142 -17.39 -6.56 -2.03
C ALA A 142 -17.57 -7.49 -3.25
N LEU A 143 -17.52 -8.81 -3.04
CA LEU A 143 -17.66 -9.78 -4.14
C LEU A 143 -19.08 -9.85 -4.71
N HIS A 144 -20.09 -9.44 -3.94
CA HIS A 144 -21.48 -9.32 -4.40
C HIS A 144 -21.81 -7.93 -4.97
N CYS A 145 -20.89 -6.97 -4.85
CA CYS A 145 -21.10 -5.62 -5.35
C CYS A 145 -20.74 -5.50 -6.82
N ILE A 146 -21.72 -5.17 -7.67
CA ILE A 146 -21.55 -5.01 -9.11
C ILE A 146 -20.45 -3.98 -9.43
N SER A 147 -20.45 -2.83 -8.74
CA SER A 147 -19.44 -1.79 -8.97
C SER A 147 -18.02 -2.28 -8.62
N THR A 148 -17.86 -3.03 -7.53
CA THR A 148 -16.56 -3.64 -7.15
C THR A 148 -16.12 -4.68 -8.19
N THR A 149 -17.06 -5.54 -8.64
CA THR A 149 -16.77 -6.55 -9.67
C THR A 149 -16.40 -5.88 -11.00
N THR A 150 -17.03 -4.75 -11.34
CA THR A 150 -16.66 -3.96 -12.53
C THR A 150 -15.22 -3.46 -12.43
N GLU A 151 -14.82 -2.88 -11.30
CA GLU A 151 -13.44 -2.43 -11.12
C GLU A 151 -12.42 -3.58 -11.15
N LEU A 152 -12.75 -4.73 -10.55
CA LEU A 152 -11.89 -5.92 -10.60
C LEU A 152 -11.75 -6.43 -12.05
N ALA A 153 -12.82 -6.45 -12.82
CA ALA A 153 -12.79 -6.88 -14.22
C ALA A 153 -11.96 -5.92 -15.09
N VAL A 154 -12.06 -4.59 -14.86
CA VAL A 154 -11.20 -3.59 -15.52
C VAL A 154 -9.73 -3.80 -15.17
N LEU A 155 -9.41 -4.06 -13.91
CA LEU A 155 -8.02 -4.30 -13.49
C LEU A 155 -7.48 -5.62 -14.07
N ALA A 156 -8.30 -6.66 -14.14
CA ALA A 156 -7.92 -7.95 -14.70
C ALA A 156 -7.69 -7.87 -16.23
N ILE A 157 -8.53 -7.16 -16.98
CA ILE A 157 -8.32 -7.00 -18.42
C ILE A 157 -7.11 -6.09 -18.73
N TYR A 158 -6.83 -5.06 -17.89
CA TYR A 158 -5.61 -4.28 -17.97
C TYR A 158 -4.37 -5.15 -17.75
N ALA A 159 -4.42 -6.08 -16.79
CA ALA A 159 -3.33 -7.03 -16.57
C ALA A 159 -2.99 -7.80 -17.84
N GLU A 160 -3.99 -8.37 -18.49
CA GLU A 160 -3.84 -9.18 -19.71
C GLU A 160 -3.43 -8.33 -20.93
N ALA A 161 -3.96 -7.12 -21.06
CA ALA A 161 -3.70 -6.28 -22.23
C ALA A 161 -2.36 -5.55 -22.18
N VAL A 162 -1.90 -5.13 -20.99
CA VAL A 162 -0.75 -4.24 -20.83
C VAL A 162 0.29 -4.77 -19.85
N SER A 163 -0.12 -5.09 -18.60
CA SER A 163 0.82 -5.33 -17.51
C SER A 163 1.63 -6.61 -17.71
N TYR A 164 1.00 -7.72 -18.04
CA TYR A 164 1.68 -9.00 -18.29
C TYR A 164 2.56 -8.96 -19.54
N PRO A 165 2.08 -8.47 -20.70
CA PRO A 165 2.94 -8.32 -21.87
C PRO A 165 4.15 -7.42 -21.62
N TYR A 166 3.96 -6.31 -20.90
CA TYR A 166 5.06 -5.41 -20.52
C TYR A 166 6.13 -6.13 -19.70
N MET A 167 5.73 -6.82 -18.63
CA MET A 167 6.69 -7.55 -17.77
C MET A 167 7.35 -8.71 -18.50
N LYS A 168 6.62 -9.38 -19.39
CA LYS A 168 7.19 -10.42 -20.24
C LYS A 168 8.28 -9.86 -21.16
N ALA A 169 8.01 -8.71 -21.80
CA ALA A 169 8.97 -8.07 -22.68
C ALA A 169 10.24 -7.64 -21.94
N ILE A 170 10.10 -7.03 -20.76
CA ILE A 170 11.24 -6.58 -19.95
C ILE A 170 12.06 -7.77 -19.41
N ARG A 171 11.40 -8.89 -19.03
CA ARG A 171 12.06 -10.06 -18.48
C ARG A 171 12.56 -11.05 -19.53
N ALA A 172 12.07 -10.98 -20.78
CA ALA A 172 12.48 -11.88 -21.86
C ALA A 172 13.95 -11.68 -22.29
N ALA A 173 14.52 -10.56 -21.95
CA ALA A 173 15.90 -10.19 -22.28
C ALA A 173 16.96 -10.87 -21.39
N LYS A 174 16.65 -12.00 -20.74
CA LYS A 174 17.59 -12.73 -19.86
C LYS A 174 18.90 -13.12 -20.53
N ASP A 175 18.92 -13.27 -21.85
CA ASP A 175 20.11 -13.63 -22.63
C ASP A 175 20.81 -12.42 -23.27
N LYS A 176 20.25 -11.23 -23.16
CA LYS A 176 20.86 -9.98 -23.60
C LYS A 176 20.70 -8.97 -22.47
N GLU A 177 21.82 -8.49 -21.99
CA GLU A 177 21.89 -7.38 -21.02
C GLU A 177 21.15 -6.16 -21.59
N GLN A 178 19.84 -6.07 -21.35
CA GLN A 178 19.03 -4.95 -21.81
C GLN A 178 19.27 -3.78 -20.88
N ASN A 179 19.82 -2.71 -21.45
CA ASN A 179 19.97 -1.48 -20.73
C ASN A 179 18.60 -0.82 -20.52
N MET A 180 18.25 -0.49 -19.29
CA MET A 180 17.02 0.24 -18.95
C MET A 180 16.92 1.55 -19.73
N LEU A 181 18.04 2.22 -19.98
CA LEU A 181 18.09 3.51 -20.67
C LEU A 181 17.69 3.44 -22.16
N ASP A 182 17.61 2.24 -22.74
CA ASP A 182 17.18 2.00 -24.12
C ASP A 182 15.69 1.69 -24.26
N LEU A 183 14.93 1.71 -23.14
CA LEU A 183 13.51 1.38 -23.15
C LEU A 183 12.60 2.50 -23.67
N GLY A 184 13.12 3.67 -24.03
CA GLY A 184 12.33 4.81 -24.50
C GLY A 184 11.31 4.46 -25.58
N PRO A 185 11.70 3.85 -26.71
CA PRO A 185 10.77 3.46 -27.77
C PRO A 185 9.68 2.50 -27.29
N PHE A 186 10.02 1.59 -26.36
CA PHE A 186 9.06 0.66 -25.79
C PHE A 186 8.07 1.36 -24.86
N HIS A 187 8.52 2.31 -24.05
CA HIS A 187 7.63 3.13 -23.22
C HIS A 187 6.66 3.97 -24.05
N HIS A 188 7.10 4.53 -25.18
CA HIS A 188 6.21 5.20 -26.10
C HIS A 188 5.18 4.24 -26.72
N HIS A 189 5.60 3.03 -27.10
CA HIS A 189 4.69 2.00 -27.61
C HIS A 189 3.61 1.61 -26.59
N VAL A 190 3.96 1.47 -25.31
CA VAL A 190 2.99 1.22 -24.23
C VAL A 190 1.95 2.33 -24.13
N TYR A 191 2.40 3.59 -24.17
CA TYR A 191 1.51 4.74 -24.15
C TYR A 191 0.56 4.75 -25.36
N ASP A 192 1.09 4.55 -26.56
CA ASP A 192 0.30 4.51 -27.80
C ASP A 192 -0.71 3.37 -27.80
N HIS A 193 -0.34 2.20 -27.26
CA HIS A 193 -1.27 1.09 -27.12
C HIS A 193 -2.42 1.43 -26.16
N MET A 194 -2.16 2.06 -25.04
CA MET A 194 -3.20 2.54 -24.13
C MET A 194 -4.10 3.57 -24.82
N GLN A 195 -3.55 4.50 -25.62
CA GLN A 195 -4.34 5.47 -26.39
C GLN A 195 -5.24 4.80 -27.43
N LYS A 196 -4.81 3.72 -28.09
CA LYS A 196 -5.65 2.93 -29.00
C LYS A 196 -6.86 2.34 -28.28
N ILE A 197 -6.64 1.80 -27.05
CA ILE A 197 -7.73 1.24 -26.25
C ILE A 197 -8.68 2.33 -25.76
N ILE A 198 -8.17 3.49 -25.33
CA ILE A 198 -8.99 4.64 -24.91
C ILE A 198 -9.91 5.09 -26.05
N ASN A 199 -9.37 5.16 -27.27
CA ASN A 199 -10.11 5.62 -28.45
C ASN A 199 -11.08 4.54 -29.01
N ASN A 200 -10.80 3.28 -28.75
CA ASN A 200 -11.64 2.15 -29.19
C ASN A 200 -11.62 1.02 -28.14
N PRO A 201 -12.42 1.13 -27.06
CA PRO A 201 -12.48 0.13 -26.01
C PRO A 201 -12.99 -1.23 -26.49
N ASP A 202 -13.68 -1.30 -27.62
CA ASP A 202 -14.17 -2.54 -28.23
C ASP A 202 -13.05 -3.54 -28.52
N ILE A 203 -11.83 -3.08 -28.67
CA ILE A 203 -10.62 -3.93 -28.79
C ILE A 203 -10.51 -4.92 -27.62
N LEU A 204 -10.99 -4.56 -26.42
CA LEU A 204 -10.95 -5.41 -25.22
C LEU A 204 -12.31 -6.02 -24.86
N ILE A 205 -13.43 -5.37 -25.24
CA ILE A 205 -14.74 -5.68 -24.71
C ILE A 205 -15.47 -6.74 -25.56
N ARG A 206 -15.23 -6.79 -26.86
CA ARG A 206 -15.94 -7.67 -27.77
C ARG A 206 -15.47 -9.12 -27.66
N LYS A 207 -16.40 -10.08 -27.71
CA LYS A 207 -16.09 -11.52 -27.65
C LYS A 207 -15.23 -12.04 -28.81
N ASP A 208 -15.23 -11.30 -29.94
CA ASP A 208 -14.45 -11.60 -31.14
C ASP A 208 -13.10 -10.80 -31.17
N SER A 209 -12.75 -10.12 -30.10
CA SER A 209 -11.49 -9.37 -30.01
C SER A 209 -10.28 -10.28 -30.12
N SER A 210 -9.34 -9.88 -31.00
CA SER A 210 -8.12 -10.64 -31.23
C SER A 210 -7.00 -10.13 -30.31
N TYR A 211 -6.28 -11.04 -29.69
CA TYR A 211 -5.08 -10.71 -28.92
C TYR A 211 -4.04 -9.96 -29.77
N LEU A 212 -3.98 -10.19 -31.09
CA LEU A 212 -3.06 -9.48 -32.00
C LEU A 212 -3.17 -7.96 -31.92
N THR A 213 -4.36 -7.45 -31.59
CA THR A 213 -4.61 -6.00 -31.47
C THR A 213 -4.86 -5.54 -30.04
N ALA A 214 -5.25 -6.46 -29.17
CA ALA A 214 -5.70 -6.19 -27.82
C ALA A 214 -4.56 -6.25 -26.78
N THR A 215 -3.54 -7.08 -27.01
CA THR A 215 -2.37 -7.15 -26.13
C THR A 215 -1.25 -6.24 -26.62
N LEU A 216 -0.47 -5.70 -25.72
CA LEU A 216 0.66 -4.81 -26.01
C LEU A 216 1.69 -5.44 -26.95
N ASP A 217 1.95 -6.73 -26.78
CA ASP A 217 2.95 -7.49 -27.53
C ASP A 217 2.39 -8.29 -28.72
N GLY A 218 1.08 -8.23 -28.96
CA GLY A 218 0.39 -8.98 -30.00
C GLY A 218 0.42 -10.50 -29.81
N ASN A 219 0.82 -10.99 -28.64
CA ASN A 219 0.85 -12.41 -28.32
C ASN A 219 -0.44 -12.87 -27.64
N GLU A 220 -0.63 -14.20 -27.55
CA GLU A 220 -1.78 -14.78 -26.87
C GLU A 220 -1.93 -14.30 -25.43
N TRP A 221 -3.17 -14.17 -24.97
CA TRP A 221 -3.49 -13.85 -23.59
C TRP A 221 -2.77 -14.78 -22.62
N GLN A 222 -2.19 -14.24 -21.57
CA GLN A 222 -1.57 -15.06 -20.52
C GLN A 222 -2.60 -15.95 -19.84
N ASN A 223 -3.80 -15.44 -19.64
CA ASN A 223 -4.96 -16.12 -19.06
C ASN A 223 -6.20 -15.94 -19.93
N ALA A 224 -6.26 -16.62 -21.08
CA ALA A 224 -7.42 -16.53 -21.97
C ALA A 224 -8.76 -16.89 -21.29
N ALA A 225 -8.73 -17.65 -20.20
CA ALA A 225 -9.92 -18.02 -19.45
C ALA A 225 -10.53 -16.81 -18.72
N VAL A 226 -9.71 -15.93 -18.10
CA VAL A 226 -10.23 -14.73 -17.44
C VAL A 226 -10.79 -13.74 -18.45
N VAL A 227 -10.15 -13.61 -19.61
CA VAL A 227 -10.66 -12.73 -20.67
C VAL A 227 -12.07 -13.18 -21.14
N ARG A 228 -12.24 -14.47 -21.38
CA ARG A 228 -13.57 -15.04 -21.70
C ARG A 228 -14.59 -14.82 -20.58
N LYS A 229 -14.20 -15.04 -19.31
CA LYS A 229 -15.07 -14.78 -18.16
C LYS A 229 -15.48 -13.32 -18.09
N ILE A 230 -14.56 -12.36 -18.36
CA ILE A 230 -14.88 -10.93 -18.43
C ILE A 230 -15.89 -10.65 -19.53
N TRP A 231 -15.70 -11.18 -20.75
CA TRP A 231 -16.65 -11.00 -21.84
C TRP A 231 -18.06 -11.54 -21.51
N ASP A 232 -18.14 -12.62 -20.74
CA ASP A 232 -19.41 -13.16 -20.27
C ASP A 232 -20.05 -12.29 -19.18
N LEU A 233 -19.24 -11.61 -18.36
CA LEU A 233 -19.70 -10.70 -17.32
C LEU A 233 -20.11 -9.32 -17.85
N VAL A 234 -19.49 -8.82 -18.94
CA VAL A 234 -19.74 -7.47 -19.48
C VAL A 234 -21.22 -7.11 -19.61
N PRO A 235 -22.13 -7.99 -20.08
CA PRO A 235 -23.55 -7.67 -20.15
C PRO A 235 -24.20 -7.39 -18.79
N THR A 236 -23.62 -7.85 -17.69
CA THR A 236 -24.09 -7.64 -16.31
C THR A 236 -23.39 -6.47 -15.61
N LEU A 237 -22.40 -5.85 -16.27
CA LEU A 237 -21.58 -4.76 -15.76
C LEU A 237 -21.88 -3.46 -16.54
N PRO A 238 -22.95 -2.73 -16.21
CA PRO A 238 -23.52 -1.68 -17.07
C PRO A 238 -22.57 -0.51 -17.38
N HIS A 239 -21.56 -0.26 -16.56
CA HIS A 239 -20.63 0.85 -16.77
C HIS A 239 -19.19 0.37 -17.07
N PHE A 240 -19.05 -0.87 -17.51
CA PHE A 240 -17.73 -1.47 -17.75
C PHE A 240 -16.91 -0.68 -18.78
N SER A 241 -17.50 -0.31 -19.92
CA SER A 241 -16.81 0.43 -20.98
C SER A 241 -16.30 1.80 -20.50
N ASP A 242 -17.15 2.54 -19.80
CA ASP A 242 -16.81 3.89 -19.32
C ASP A 242 -15.71 3.85 -18.28
N LEU A 243 -15.80 2.88 -17.34
CA LEU A 243 -14.77 2.65 -16.35
C LEU A 243 -13.45 2.18 -16.97
N LEU A 244 -13.50 1.31 -17.96
CA LEU A 244 -12.33 0.86 -18.70
C LEU A 244 -11.59 2.04 -19.30
N VAL A 245 -12.29 2.90 -20.05
CA VAL A 245 -11.72 4.10 -20.66
C VAL A 245 -11.13 5.03 -19.61
N THR A 246 -11.86 5.27 -18.52
CA THR A 246 -11.39 6.14 -17.42
C THR A 246 -10.16 5.59 -16.73
N PHE A 247 -10.12 4.27 -16.49
CA PHE A 247 -8.96 3.61 -15.93
C PHE A 247 -7.73 3.73 -16.84
N PHE A 248 -7.90 3.45 -18.14
CA PHE A 248 -6.80 3.56 -19.10
C PHE A 248 -6.29 4.99 -19.28
N LYS A 249 -7.15 6.01 -19.18
CA LYS A 249 -6.71 7.42 -19.13
C LYS A 249 -5.82 7.67 -17.91
N GLY A 250 -6.25 7.28 -16.72
CA GLY A 250 -5.43 7.42 -15.50
C GLY A 250 -4.13 6.62 -15.55
N ALA A 251 -4.15 5.41 -16.14
CA ALA A 251 -2.96 4.61 -16.37
C ALA A 251 -1.99 5.28 -17.35
N ALA A 252 -2.48 5.83 -18.46
CA ALA A 252 -1.69 6.55 -19.45
C ALA A 252 -1.06 7.82 -18.87
N ASP A 253 -1.81 8.59 -18.09
CA ASP A 253 -1.29 9.79 -17.41
C ASP A 253 -0.20 9.42 -16.39
N THR A 254 -0.41 8.36 -15.65
CA THR A 254 0.58 7.83 -14.71
C THR A 254 1.82 7.35 -15.44
N TRP A 255 1.64 6.60 -16.52
CA TRP A 255 2.74 6.14 -17.38
C TRP A 255 3.56 7.29 -17.92
N LYS A 256 2.91 8.30 -18.51
CA LYS A 256 3.57 9.52 -19.02
C LYS A 256 4.39 10.22 -17.95
N ARG A 257 3.89 10.30 -16.73
CA ARG A 257 4.61 10.91 -15.59
C ARG A 257 5.86 10.12 -15.22
N PHE A 258 5.77 8.80 -15.13
CA PHE A 258 6.90 7.94 -14.73
C PHE A 258 7.92 7.71 -15.87
N THR A 259 7.55 7.95 -17.10
CA THR A 259 8.44 7.83 -18.26
C THR A 259 8.85 9.18 -18.85
N SER A 260 8.69 10.26 -18.09
CA SER A 260 8.97 11.65 -18.56
C SER A 260 10.42 11.86 -18.99
N GLU A 261 11.37 11.14 -18.39
CA GLU A 261 12.80 11.21 -18.76
C GLU A 261 13.11 10.58 -20.12
N PHE A 262 12.24 9.71 -20.63
CA PHE A 262 12.30 9.12 -21.97
C PHE A 262 11.51 9.91 -23.02
N ALA A 263 10.72 10.90 -22.59
CA ALA A 263 9.97 11.74 -23.52
C ALA A 263 10.92 12.68 -24.31
N PRO A 264 10.52 13.17 -25.50
CA PRO A 264 11.32 14.12 -26.28
C PRO A 264 11.79 15.31 -25.43
N GLY A 265 13.11 15.54 -25.39
CA GLY A 265 13.75 16.55 -24.53
C GLY A 265 13.96 16.12 -23.06
N GLY A 266 13.68 14.88 -22.71
CA GLY A 266 13.98 14.32 -21.38
C GLY A 266 15.45 13.88 -21.26
N LEU A 267 15.93 13.76 -20.03
CA LEU A 267 17.34 13.47 -19.75
C LEU A 267 17.86 12.18 -20.41
N ILE A 268 17.03 11.14 -20.47
CA ILE A 268 17.41 9.85 -21.09
C ILE A 268 17.26 9.91 -22.61
N ASP A 269 16.27 10.68 -23.12
CA ASP A 269 16.09 10.88 -24.57
C ASP A 269 17.29 11.63 -25.18
N GLU A 270 17.77 12.68 -24.53
CA GLU A 270 18.91 13.49 -24.96
C GLU A 270 20.27 12.81 -24.75
N ALA A 271 20.35 11.78 -23.92
CA ALA A 271 21.60 11.08 -23.63
C ALA A 271 22.14 10.34 -24.87
N THR A 272 23.43 10.49 -25.11
CA THR A 272 24.16 9.80 -26.19
C THR A 272 24.24 8.29 -25.91
N ALA A 273 24.48 7.50 -26.95
CA ALA A 273 24.70 6.06 -26.81
C ALA A 273 25.87 5.74 -25.86
N GLU A 274 26.94 6.54 -25.92
CA GLU A 274 28.13 6.37 -25.06
C GLU A 274 27.79 6.65 -23.58
N GLU A 275 26.99 7.69 -23.30
CA GLU A 275 26.53 7.99 -21.95
C GLU A 275 25.60 6.90 -21.40
N LYS A 276 24.71 6.37 -22.23
CA LYS A 276 23.84 5.22 -21.86
C LYS A 276 24.63 3.95 -21.58
N ASP A 277 25.69 3.70 -22.35
CA ASP A 277 26.58 2.55 -22.12
C ASP A 277 27.37 2.68 -20.80
N ILE A 278 27.86 3.88 -20.50
CA ILE A 278 28.58 4.17 -19.24
C ILE A 278 27.64 4.07 -18.03
N ALA A 279 26.43 4.58 -18.16
CA ALA A 279 25.40 4.58 -17.12
C ALA A 279 24.52 3.31 -17.14
N TRP A 280 24.98 2.23 -17.79
CA TRP A 280 24.20 1.01 -17.97
C TRP A 280 23.60 0.50 -16.66
N MET A 281 22.31 0.13 -16.71
CA MET A 281 21.60 -0.50 -15.60
C MET A 281 20.58 -1.52 -16.12
N PRO A 282 20.32 -2.60 -15.35
CA PRO A 282 19.35 -3.61 -15.75
C PRO A 282 17.92 -3.03 -15.73
N ALA A 283 17.08 -3.54 -16.64
CA ALA A 283 15.68 -3.10 -16.74
C ALA A 283 14.80 -3.56 -15.56
N THR A 284 15.27 -4.48 -14.73
CA THR A 284 14.56 -4.99 -13.54
C THR A 284 15.50 -5.12 -12.35
N ASN A 285 14.91 -5.10 -11.14
CA ASN A 285 15.62 -5.37 -9.90
C ASN A 285 15.66 -6.89 -9.53
N ASP A 286 15.30 -7.76 -10.48
CA ASP A 286 15.17 -9.21 -10.24
C ASP A 286 16.47 -9.84 -9.72
N GLU A 287 17.63 -9.33 -10.12
CA GLU A 287 18.93 -9.81 -9.62
C GLU A 287 19.13 -9.53 -8.13
N ASN A 288 18.81 -8.32 -7.69
CA ASN A 288 18.90 -7.95 -6.29
C ASN A 288 17.87 -8.70 -5.44
N GLU A 289 16.64 -8.85 -5.96
CA GLU A 289 15.59 -9.64 -5.30
C GLU A 289 15.98 -11.12 -5.20
N GLY A 290 16.59 -11.68 -6.25
CA GLY A 290 17.14 -13.04 -6.28
C GLY A 290 18.27 -13.22 -5.25
N ALA A 291 19.16 -12.24 -5.13
CA ALA A 291 20.23 -12.25 -4.13
C ALA A 291 19.66 -12.22 -2.70
N LEU A 292 18.69 -11.35 -2.43
CA LEU A 292 17.99 -11.27 -1.12
C LEU A 292 17.20 -12.55 -0.84
N GLY A 293 16.55 -13.13 -1.83
CA GLY A 293 15.83 -14.41 -1.72
C GLY A 293 16.76 -15.55 -1.35
N SER A 294 17.90 -15.64 -2.01
CA SER A 294 18.95 -16.64 -1.73
C SER A 294 19.54 -16.46 -0.33
N PHE A 295 19.78 -15.22 0.08
CA PHE A 295 20.22 -14.89 1.43
C PHE A 295 19.21 -15.33 2.50
N ARG A 296 17.91 -15.03 2.31
CA ARG A 296 16.85 -15.48 3.23
C ARG A 296 16.76 -17.02 3.31
N GLN A 297 16.93 -17.71 2.20
CA GLN A 297 16.97 -19.18 2.22
C GLN A 297 18.19 -19.72 2.96
N LEU A 298 19.36 -19.11 2.77
CA LEU A 298 20.58 -19.48 3.50
C LEU A 298 20.41 -19.29 5.01
N MET A 299 19.84 -18.14 5.43
CA MET A 299 19.54 -17.89 6.84
C MET A 299 18.57 -18.94 7.45
N ARG A 300 17.58 -19.37 6.69
CA ARG A 300 16.64 -20.41 7.15
C ARG A 300 17.28 -21.78 7.28
N ARG A 301 18.16 -22.12 6.35
CA ARG A 301 18.85 -23.43 6.34
C ARG A 301 19.99 -23.52 7.34
N GLN A 302 20.67 -22.40 7.59
CA GLN A 302 21.84 -22.30 8.44
C GLN A 302 21.76 -21.08 9.38
N PRO A 303 20.83 -21.08 10.35
CA PRO A 303 20.57 -19.91 11.21
C PRO A 303 21.73 -19.56 12.14
N GLN A 304 22.69 -20.48 12.33
CA GLN A 304 23.86 -20.28 13.18
C GLN A 304 25.03 -19.58 12.47
N LEU A 305 24.95 -19.41 11.13
CA LEU A 305 26.00 -18.69 10.42
C LEU A 305 25.98 -17.21 10.76
N THR A 306 27.17 -16.66 10.99
CA THR A 306 27.34 -15.20 11.12
C THR A 306 27.05 -14.52 9.79
N LEU A 307 26.65 -13.25 9.81
CA LEU A 307 26.39 -12.46 8.61
C LEU A 307 27.60 -12.45 7.65
N LEU A 308 28.82 -12.36 8.21
CA LEU A 308 30.06 -12.42 7.44
C LEU A 308 30.16 -13.72 6.62
N ASN A 309 29.93 -14.87 7.27
CA ASN A 309 30.01 -16.17 6.61
C ASN A 309 28.87 -16.36 5.58
N GLN A 310 27.69 -15.81 5.87
CA GLN A 310 26.57 -15.82 4.92
C GLN A 310 26.89 -15.01 3.66
N ASN A 311 27.44 -13.81 3.83
CA ASN A 311 27.88 -12.97 2.72
C ASN A 311 29.01 -13.63 1.93
N ALA A 312 30.00 -14.21 2.60
CA ALA A 312 31.09 -14.93 1.94
C ALA A 312 30.59 -16.10 1.08
N LEU A 313 29.64 -16.90 1.60
CA LEU A 313 29.02 -18.00 0.86
C LEU A 313 28.19 -17.48 -0.32
N ALA A 314 27.38 -16.45 -0.13
CA ALA A 314 26.58 -15.86 -1.18
C ALA A 314 27.45 -15.34 -2.33
N MET A 315 28.52 -14.61 -2.02
CA MET A 315 29.48 -14.09 -2.98
C MET A 315 30.26 -15.22 -3.67
N PHE A 316 30.64 -16.26 -2.93
CA PHE A 316 31.35 -17.43 -3.47
C PHE A 316 30.54 -18.10 -4.59
N TYR A 317 29.27 -18.36 -4.35
CA TYR A 317 28.39 -18.99 -5.34
C TYR A 317 28.04 -18.05 -6.51
N ARG A 318 27.72 -16.79 -6.21
CA ARG A 318 27.30 -15.82 -7.24
C ARG A 318 28.42 -15.51 -8.22
N ASN A 319 29.65 -15.39 -7.74
CA ASN A 319 30.81 -15.05 -8.55
C ASN A 319 31.49 -16.26 -9.17
N ASN A 320 30.91 -17.45 -9.03
CA ASN A 320 31.53 -18.71 -9.48
C ASN A 320 33.00 -18.84 -9.03
N THR A 321 33.25 -18.44 -7.76
CA THR A 321 34.61 -18.36 -7.18
C THR A 321 35.33 -19.72 -7.21
N GLN A 322 34.58 -20.81 -7.10
CA GLN A 322 35.16 -22.15 -7.20
C GLN A 322 35.86 -22.39 -8.55
N ALA A 323 35.22 -22.03 -9.67
CA ALA A 323 35.80 -22.17 -11.00
C ALA A 323 37.03 -21.26 -11.19
N PHE A 324 36.94 -20.00 -10.64
CA PHE A 324 38.10 -19.11 -10.62
C PHE A 324 39.27 -19.69 -9.84
N MET A 325 39.05 -20.23 -8.65
CA MET A 325 40.11 -20.89 -7.85
C MET A 325 40.69 -22.08 -8.56
N ALA A 326 39.87 -22.95 -9.17
CA ALA A 326 40.34 -24.11 -9.92
C ALA A 326 41.22 -23.71 -11.13
N ALA A 327 40.94 -22.56 -11.76
CA ALA A 327 41.70 -22.09 -12.92
C ALA A 327 42.97 -21.30 -12.55
N LYS A 328 43.02 -20.69 -11.39
CA LYS A 328 44.08 -19.72 -11.02
C LYS A 328 44.97 -20.17 -9.85
N PHE A 329 44.47 -21.03 -8.97
CA PHE A 329 45.21 -21.51 -7.80
C PHE A 329 45.81 -22.88 -8.12
N THR A 330 47.05 -22.86 -8.57
CA THR A 330 47.78 -24.08 -9.00
C THR A 330 48.74 -24.57 -7.94
N GLU A 331 49.23 -23.68 -7.06
CA GLU A 331 50.26 -23.95 -6.07
C GLU A 331 49.72 -23.85 -4.63
N ALA A 332 50.41 -24.52 -3.71
CA ALA A 332 50.05 -24.48 -2.29
C ALA A 332 50.16 -23.06 -1.69
N GLU A 333 51.07 -22.27 -2.21
CA GLU A 333 51.28 -20.87 -1.79
C GLU A 333 50.07 -20.00 -2.09
N ASP A 334 49.32 -20.25 -3.17
CA ASP A 334 48.09 -19.52 -3.52
C ASP A 334 47.03 -19.70 -2.44
N TYR A 335 46.86 -20.91 -1.95
CA TYR A 335 45.92 -21.21 -0.86
C TYR A 335 46.40 -20.64 0.49
N GLN A 336 47.70 -20.67 0.75
CA GLN A 336 48.24 -20.03 1.96
C GLN A 336 48.02 -18.51 1.97
N TYR A 337 48.24 -17.86 0.81
CA TYR A 337 47.96 -16.47 0.60
C TYR A 337 46.48 -16.17 0.87
N LEU A 338 45.56 -16.93 0.25
CA LEU A 338 44.12 -16.79 0.45
C LEU A 338 43.73 -16.90 1.92
N HIS A 339 44.23 -17.92 2.63
CA HIS A 339 43.94 -18.09 4.06
C HIS A 339 44.47 -16.96 4.94
N ARG A 340 45.62 -16.39 4.61
CA ARG A 340 46.16 -15.24 5.30
C ARG A 340 45.28 -14.03 5.08
N LEU A 341 44.97 -13.70 3.83
CA LEU A 341 44.10 -12.59 3.46
C LEU A 341 42.70 -12.70 4.10
N ALA A 342 42.11 -13.89 4.07
CA ALA A 342 40.81 -14.14 4.70
C ALA A 342 40.81 -13.84 6.21
N ARG A 343 41.93 -14.16 6.92
CA ARG A 343 42.06 -13.84 8.35
C ARG A 343 42.23 -12.34 8.61
N GLU A 344 42.90 -11.62 7.73
CA GLU A 344 43.05 -10.17 7.78
C GLU A 344 41.69 -9.50 7.57
N CYS A 345 40.96 -9.83 6.49
CA CYS A 345 39.60 -9.32 6.22
C CYS A 345 38.62 -9.66 7.35
N GLN A 346 38.76 -10.82 8.00
CA GLN A 346 37.91 -11.17 9.13
C GLN A 346 38.12 -10.26 10.36
N LYS A 347 39.34 -9.77 10.57
CA LYS A 347 39.62 -8.81 11.64
C LYS A 347 39.01 -7.45 11.34
N GLU A 348 39.22 -6.95 10.11
CA GLU A 348 38.65 -5.69 9.66
C GLU A 348 37.12 -5.68 9.76
N GLU A 349 36.48 -6.78 9.36
CA GLU A 349 35.03 -6.89 9.45
C GLU A 349 34.51 -6.93 10.90
N LYS A 350 35.26 -7.54 11.82
CA LYS A 350 34.92 -7.48 13.25
C LYS A 350 34.97 -6.06 13.80
N GLU A 351 35.99 -5.29 13.40
CA GLU A 351 36.13 -3.87 13.81
C GLU A 351 34.96 -3.06 13.23
N ARG A 352 34.68 -3.23 11.95
CA ARG A 352 33.53 -2.57 11.28
C ARG A 352 32.19 -2.93 11.94
N MET A 353 31.96 -4.17 12.28
CA MET A 353 30.74 -4.61 12.96
C MET A 353 30.62 -3.98 14.36
N LYS A 354 31.74 -3.78 15.05
CA LYS A 354 31.77 -3.07 16.33
C LYS A 354 31.37 -1.60 16.16
N GLU A 355 31.93 -0.91 15.18
CA GLU A 355 31.57 0.47 14.84
C GLU A 355 30.08 0.62 14.49
N ILE A 356 29.55 -0.29 13.68
CA ILE A 356 28.12 -0.31 13.33
C ILE A 356 27.25 -0.52 14.57
N THR A 357 27.65 -1.40 15.48
CA THR A 357 26.92 -1.66 16.72
C THR A 357 26.93 -0.41 17.62
N GLU A 358 28.09 0.18 17.81
CA GLU A 358 28.23 1.44 18.59
C GLU A 358 27.39 2.58 18.00
N PHE A 359 27.35 2.69 16.66
CA PHE A 359 26.52 3.69 16.00
C PHE A 359 25.02 3.43 16.23
N ARG A 360 24.57 2.17 16.14
CA ARG A 360 23.18 1.78 16.40
C ARG A 360 22.78 2.05 17.84
N ASP A 361 23.64 1.70 18.79
CA ASP A 361 23.41 1.92 20.22
C ASP A 361 23.27 3.43 20.51
N LYS A 362 24.14 4.25 19.93
CA LYS A 362 24.05 5.71 20.03
C LYS A 362 22.73 6.24 19.48
N ARG A 363 22.34 5.79 18.29
CA ARG A 363 21.08 6.20 17.65
C ARG A 363 19.85 5.75 18.46
N GLN A 364 19.90 4.57 19.05
CA GLN A 364 18.85 4.08 19.94
C GLN A 364 18.76 4.93 21.21
N ALA A 365 19.88 5.25 21.83
CA ALA A 365 19.93 6.15 23.00
C ALA A 365 19.36 7.54 22.69
N GLU A 366 19.67 8.09 21.52
CA GLU A 366 19.12 9.37 21.07
C GLU A 366 17.58 9.31 20.86
N LYS A 367 17.06 8.20 20.27
CA LYS A 367 15.60 8.00 20.14
C LYS A 367 14.93 7.92 21.51
N ILE A 368 15.50 7.16 22.44
CA ILE A 368 14.99 7.03 23.81
C ILE A 368 14.97 8.41 24.49
N ALA A 369 16.08 9.14 24.43
CA ALA A 369 16.17 10.48 25.03
C ALA A 369 15.15 11.47 24.42
N ARG A 370 14.89 11.40 23.10
CA ARG A 370 13.84 12.20 22.45
C ARG A 370 12.44 11.82 22.94
N LYS A 371 12.16 10.51 23.09
CA LYS A 371 10.89 10.01 23.62
C LYS A 371 10.67 10.49 25.05
N GLU A 372 11.66 10.30 25.93
CA GLU A 372 11.62 10.77 27.34
C GLU A 372 11.41 12.29 27.44
N LYS A 373 12.10 13.06 26.57
CA LYS A 373 11.91 14.51 26.52
C LYS A 373 10.48 14.87 26.10
N ARG A 374 9.91 14.18 25.10
CA ARG A 374 8.51 14.40 24.67
C ARG A 374 7.53 14.07 25.80
N GLU A 375 7.70 12.93 26.46
CA GLU A 375 6.86 12.50 27.58
C GLU A 375 6.95 13.46 28.76
N ARG A 376 8.16 13.92 29.10
CA ARG A 376 8.35 14.93 30.14
C ARG A 376 7.64 16.24 29.79
N THR A 377 7.83 16.76 28.58
CA THR A 377 7.16 17.97 28.12
C THR A 377 5.63 17.80 28.09
N ALA A 378 5.13 16.63 27.72
CA ALA A 378 3.71 16.32 27.77
C ALA A 378 3.17 16.35 29.20
N ARG A 379 3.85 15.71 30.16
CA ARG A 379 3.47 15.76 31.60
C ARG A 379 3.51 17.18 32.15
N GLU A 380 4.58 17.92 31.90
CA GLU A 380 4.69 19.32 32.31
C GLU A 380 3.55 20.19 31.74
N ASN A 381 3.14 19.91 30.50
CA ASN A 381 1.97 20.59 29.88
C ASN A 381 0.66 20.22 30.55
N VAL A 382 0.44 18.93 30.85
CA VAL A 382 -0.78 18.46 31.55
C VAL A 382 -0.85 19.07 32.95
N GLU A 383 0.23 19.00 33.73
CA GLU A 383 0.30 19.62 35.06
C GLU A 383 0.05 21.14 35.03
N ARG A 384 0.61 21.81 34.03
CA ARG A 384 0.40 23.25 33.86
C ARG A 384 -1.05 23.57 33.53
N LEU A 385 -1.69 22.83 32.63
CA LEU A 385 -3.10 23.03 32.26
C LEU A 385 -4.03 22.69 33.42
N ALA A 386 -3.73 21.67 34.22
CA ALA A 386 -4.54 21.29 35.38
C ALA A 386 -4.59 22.37 36.47
N ASN A 387 -3.58 23.24 36.52
CA ASN A 387 -3.46 24.34 37.49
C ASN A 387 -3.99 25.70 36.96
N LEU A 388 -4.61 25.73 35.78
CA LEU A 388 -5.15 26.93 35.17
C LEU A 388 -6.67 26.88 35.14
N ASP A 389 -7.29 28.00 35.46
CA ASP A 389 -8.74 28.18 35.35
C ASP A 389 -9.12 28.73 33.95
N LEU A 390 -10.33 28.39 33.51
CA LEU A 390 -10.94 28.98 32.31
C LEU A 390 -11.21 30.46 32.50
N ILE A 391 -10.69 31.27 31.58
CA ILE A 391 -10.93 32.71 31.58
C ILE A 391 -12.20 33.02 30.78
N LEU A 392 -13.33 33.18 31.46
CA LEU A 392 -14.62 33.49 30.83
C LEU A 392 -14.86 34.99 30.67
N ASP A 393 -13.93 35.83 31.12
CA ASP A 393 -13.99 37.28 31.00
C ASP A 393 -13.45 37.73 29.63
N LYS A 394 -14.34 38.21 28.75
CA LYS A 394 -14.00 38.67 27.42
C LYS A 394 -12.96 39.77 27.36
N GLU A 395 -12.94 40.66 28.37
CA GLU A 395 -12.02 41.79 28.40
C GLU A 395 -10.55 41.34 28.59
N LYS A 396 -10.33 40.16 29.19
CA LYS A 396 -9.00 39.60 29.43
C LYS A 396 -8.41 38.86 28.23
N ILE A 397 -9.23 38.35 27.31
CA ILE A 397 -8.78 37.59 26.16
C ILE A 397 -7.83 38.39 25.25
N PRO A 398 -8.11 39.67 24.90
CA PRO A 398 -7.20 40.47 24.07
C PRO A 398 -5.82 40.72 24.69
N GLU A 399 -5.73 40.70 26.03
CA GLU A 399 -4.47 40.93 26.78
C GLU A 399 -3.56 39.72 26.78
N LEU A 400 -4.11 38.50 26.55
CA LEU A 400 -3.36 37.28 26.53
C LEU A 400 -2.43 37.19 25.29
N LYS A 401 -1.17 36.80 25.53
CA LYS A 401 -0.14 36.63 24.49
C LYS A 401 0.66 35.36 24.71
N GLY A 402 1.18 34.80 23.61
CA GLY A 402 2.12 33.66 23.66
C GLY A 402 1.51 32.38 24.25
N GLN A 403 2.18 31.81 25.25
CA GLN A 403 1.78 30.52 25.83
C GLN A 403 0.45 30.59 26.62
N PRO A 404 0.16 31.60 27.45
CA PRO A 404 -1.12 31.69 28.14
C PRO A 404 -2.35 31.69 27.21
N LEU A 405 -2.25 32.32 26.04
CA LEU A 405 -3.33 32.31 25.05
C LEU A 405 -3.55 30.88 24.46
N LYS A 406 -2.44 30.17 24.19
CA LYS A 406 -2.50 28.79 23.69
C LYS A 406 -3.00 27.81 24.76
N ASP A 407 -2.67 28.07 26.02
CA ASP A 407 -3.13 27.25 27.14
C ASP A 407 -4.63 27.41 27.35
N GLN A 408 -5.15 28.62 27.28
CA GLN A 408 -6.60 28.85 27.31
C GLN A 408 -7.34 28.17 26.17
N LEU A 409 -6.77 28.21 24.93
CA LEU A 409 -7.37 27.50 23.80
C LEU A 409 -7.49 25.99 24.04
N LYS A 410 -6.45 25.38 24.66
CA LYS A 410 -6.49 23.96 25.02
C LYS A 410 -7.48 23.67 26.12
N LEU A 411 -7.51 24.48 27.17
CA LEU A 411 -8.47 24.33 28.26
C LEU A 411 -9.94 24.43 27.77
N PHE A 412 -10.26 25.39 26.90
CA PHE A 412 -11.59 25.50 26.32
C PHE A 412 -11.96 24.28 25.46
N LYS A 413 -10.96 23.71 24.73
CA LYS A 413 -11.15 22.45 23.98
C LYS A 413 -11.41 21.26 24.93
N GLU A 414 -10.59 21.11 25.98
CA GLU A 414 -10.74 20.05 26.99
C GLU A 414 -12.04 20.19 27.79
N ALA A 415 -12.47 21.38 28.03
CA ALA A 415 -13.78 21.67 28.64
C ALA A 415 -14.98 21.47 27.68
N GLY A 416 -14.75 21.05 26.44
CA GLY A 416 -15.79 20.66 25.50
C GLY A 416 -16.46 21.82 24.74
N ALA A 417 -15.77 22.96 24.55
CA ALA A 417 -16.34 24.11 23.81
C ALA A 417 -16.72 23.69 22.37
N PRO A 418 -18.01 23.83 21.95
CA PRO A 418 -18.53 23.23 20.71
C PRO A 418 -17.78 23.68 19.43
N ASN A 419 -17.34 24.94 19.41
CA ASN A 419 -16.60 25.51 18.28
C ASN A 419 -15.12 25.05 18.22
N LEU A 420 -14.61 24.33 19.23
CA LEU A 420 -13.22 23.83 19.30
C LEU A 420 -13.13 22.32 19.32
N VAL A 421 -14.23 21.61 19.48
CA VAL A 421 -14.28 20.14 19.46
C VAL A 421 -14.42 19.63 18.02
N GLY A 422 -13.59 18.68 17.60
CA GLY A 422 -13.71 18.01 16.30
C GLY A 422 -12.99 18.69 15.12
N GLY A 423 -12.35 19.87 15.33
CA GLY A 423 -11.63 20.61 14.30
C GLY A 423 -10.14 20.81 14.58
N ARG A 424 -9.38 21.22 13.54
CA ARG A 424 -7.99 21.67 13.71
C ARG A 424 -7.97 22.99 14.46
N LEU A 425 -7.23 23.06 15.57
CA LEU A 425 -7.11 24.29 16.36
C LEU A 425 -6.46 25.42 15.55
N PRO A 426 -6.94 26.68 15.71
CA PRO A 426 -6.33 27.82 15.07
C PRO A 426 -4.90 28.05 15.59
N THR A 427 -4.02 28.53 14.71
CA THR A 427 -2.60 28.78 15.01
C THR A 427 -2.23 30.24 15.03
N LEU A 428 -2.98 31.10 14.33
CA LEU A 428 -2.77 32.53 14.29
C LEU A 428 -3.38 33.20 15.53
N VAL A 429 -2.68 34.17 16.10
CA VAL A 429 -3.05 34.83 17.35
C VAL A 429 -4.48 35.43 17.30
N ASN A 430 -4.83 36.07 16.18
CA ASN A 430 -6.14 36.66 16.02
C ASN A 430 -7.25 35.63 15.91
N ASP A 431 -6.98 34.53 15.19
CA ASP A 431 -7.95 33.43 15.04
C ASP A 431 -8.16 32.69 16.38
N ILE A 432 -7.10 32.53 17.18
CA ILE A 432 -7.20 31.97 18.53
C ILE A 432 -8.07 32.86 19.42
N ARG A 433 -7.84 34.15 19.40
CA ARG A 433 -8.64 35.12 20.19
C ARG A 433 -10.11 35.08 19.78
N GLN A 434 -10.39 35.07 18.47
CA GLN A 434 -11.76 35.02 17.98
C GLN A 434 -12.43 33.70 18.41
N ALA A 435 -11.76 32.58 18.25
CA ALA A 435 -12.29 31.28 18.66
C ALA A 435 -12.59 31.19 20.17
N LEU A 436 -11.76 31.82 21.00
CA LEU A 436 -12.02 31.90 22.44
C LEU A 436 -13.21 32.83 22.77
N LEU A 437 -13.32 33.96 22.10
CA LEU A 437 -14.47 34.88 22.28
C LEU A 437 -15.79 34.19 21.85
N ASP A 438 -15.79 33.48 20.73
CA ASP A 438 -16.93 32.71 20.24
C ASP A 438 -17.33 31.60 21.24
N ALA A 439 -16.34 30.91 21.83
CA ALA A 439 -16.60 29.91 22.87
C ALA A 439 -17.18 30.49 24.16
N ILE A 440 -16.73 31.69 24.56
CA ILE A 440 -17.31 32.41 25.70
C ILE A 440 -18.74 32.84 25.39
N ASP A 441 -19.06 33.26 24.16
CA ASP A 441 -20.41 33.61 23.75
C ASP A 441 -21.37 32.42 23.84
N LEU A 442 -20.95 31.24 23.39
CA LEU A 442 -21.69 29.98 23.53
C LEU A 442 -21.92 29.61 24.99
N HIS A 443 -20.91 29.82 25.85
CA HIS A 443 -21.06 29.59 27.29
C HIS A 443 -22.11 30.56 27.93
N LEU A 444 -22.05 31.83 27.59
CA LEU A 444 -23.00 32.85 28.08
C LEU A 444 -24.43 32.64 27.54
N ALA A 445 -24.58 32.08 26.35
CA ALA A 445 -25.87 31.71 25.77
C ALA A 445 -26.46 30.43 26.41
N GLY A 446 -25.72 29.71 27.21
CA GLY A 446 -26.13 28.45 27.85
C GLY A 446 -26.00 27.21 26.96
N ASP A 447 -25.40 27.35 25.78
CA ASP A 447 -25.19 26.26 24.84
C ASP A 447 -24.03 25.33 25.25
N TRP A 448 -23.23 25.76 26.26
CA TRP A 448 -22.11 25.00 26.80
C TRP A 448 -21.88 25.40 28.28
N LEU A 449 -21.85 24.40 29.17
CA LEU A 449 -21.77 24.63 30.61
C LEU A 449 -20.36 24.64 31.20
N GLY A 450 -19.31 24.29 30.41
CA GLY A 450 -17.92 24.32 30.88
C GLY A 450 -17.50 23.24 31.87
N ASP A 451 -18.42 22.35 32.22
CA ASP A 451 -18.21 21.27 33.19
C ASP A 451 -18.30 19.88 32.51
N SER A 452 -17.20 19.42 31.91
CA SER A 452 -17.05 18.01 31.63
C SER A 452 -15.68 17.51 32.06
N LYS A 453 -15.51 17.33 33.36
CA LYS A 453 -14.60 16.34 33.91
C LYS A 453 -15.32 14.98 33.95
N GLU A 454 -15.74 14.47 32.81
CA GLU A 454 -15.86 13.01 32.64
C GLU A 454 -14.45 12.47 32.48
N GLU A 455 -14.07 11.57 33.38
CA GLU A 455 -12.89 10.73 33.24
C GLU A 455 -12.98 9.99 31.90
N SER A 456 -12.42 10.59 30.83
CA SER A 456 -12.15 9.87 29.61
C SER A 456 -10.98 8.94 29.92
N ASP A 457 -11.28 7.66 29.98
CA ASP A 457 -10.27 6.60 29.84
C ASP A 457 -9.22 7.05 28.82
N ILE A 458 -7.99 7.09 29.28
CA ILE A 458 -6.81 7.33 28.44
C ILE A 458 -6.72 6.11 27.52
N SER A 459 -7.50 6.10 26.45
CA SER A 459 -7.27 5.20 25.35
C SER A 459 -6.00 5.67 24.65
N ASP A 460 -5.05 4.77 24.57
CA ASP A 460 -3.76 4.85 23.90
C ASP A 460 -3.80 5.79 22.70
N ALA A 461 -3.08 6.91 22.84
CA ALA A 461 -2.78 7.78 21.73
C ALA A 461 -2.11 6.94 20.65
N GLU A 462 -2.78 6.82 19.51
CA GLU A 462 -2.24 6.23 18.29
C GLU A 462 -0.83 6.78 18.06
N VAL A 463 0.13 5.89 18.17
CA VAL A 463 1.49 6.12 17.72
C VAL A 463 1.39 6.18 16.21
N ASP A 464 1.34 7.39 15.67
CA ASP A 464 1.60 7.65 14.26
C ASP A 464 2.97 7.06 13.96
N SER A 465 2.96 5.92 13.29
CA SER A 465 4.13 5.28 12.72
C SER A 465 4.44 5.93 11.38
N ASP A 466 4.85 7.20 11.43
CA ASP A 466 5.59 7.80 10.34
C ASP A 466 7.03 7.27 10.42
N ASP A 467 7.23 6.07 9.91
CA ASP A 467 8.53 5.57 9.49
C ASP A 467 8.89 6.25 8.16
N ASP A 468 9.21 7.53 8.24
CA ASP A 468 9.92 8.24 7.18
C ASP A 468 11.35 7.67 7.10
N TRP A 469 11.52 6.76 6.16
CA TRP A 469 12.83 6.34 5.68
C TRP A 469 13.40 7.44 4.77
N GLU A 470 13.82 8.55 5.36
CA GLU A 470 14.74 9.44 4.66
C GLU A 470 16.13 8.78 4.61
N TYR A 471 16.44 8.24 3.45
CA TYR A 471 17.83 8.04 3.02
C TYR A 471 18.42 9.43 2.76
N THR A 472 19.21 9.94 3.69
CA THR A 472 20.21 10.97 3.40
C THR A 472 21.56 10.26 3.31
N GLU A 473 22.24 10.50 2.21
CA GLU A 473 23.54 10.06 1.67
C GLU A 473 24.61 9.67 2.68
#